data_688f11f1949cc01fcbac1944a241c2eb
#
_entry.id   688f11f1949cc01fcbac1944a241c2eb
#
_cell.length_a   1.000
_cell.length_b   1.000
_cell.length_c   1.000
_cell.angle_alpha   90.00
_cell.angle_beta   90.00
_cell.angle_gamma   90.00
#
_symmetry.space_group_name_H-M   'P 1'
#
loop_
_entity.id
_entity.type
_entity.pdbx_description
1 polymer ?
#
loop_
_entity_poly.entity_id
_entity_poly.type
_entity_poly.pdbx_seq_one_letter_code
_entity_poly.pdbx_strand_id
1 'polypeptide(L)'
;MKRLFLIAAIMMVSFFSIPAKAQLNVNVNIGSQPLWGPVGYDHVDYYYLPDVESYYYVPQRQFVYLNGNDWVFANSLPARYGNYDLYNGYKVVINSPRPYLNFRSDKIKYAKYKGNKNQIIIRDSRDSKYYVIKGHPHGIPPGQAKKIYGKGNNGNGKGHGNGKGKHWE
;
A
#
# COMPACT_ATOMS: atom_id res chain seq x y z
N MET A 1 -59.26 -19.42 -0.73
CA MET A 1 -58.09 -20.30 -0.49
C MET A 1 -56.84 -19.85 -1.30
N LYS A 2 -56.93 -19.60 -2.61
CA LYS A 2 -55.74 -19.17 -3.41
C LYS A 2 -55.04 -17.89 -2.94
N ARG A 3 -55.80 -16.91 -2.41
CA ARG A 3 -55.24 -15.65 -1.88
C ARG A 3 -54.49 -15.82 -0.56
N LEU A 4 -54.87 -16.79 0.26
CA LEU A 4 -54.18 -17.11 1.53
C LEU A 4 -52.79 -17.76 1.26
N PHE A 5 -52.69 -18.61 0.26
CA PHE A 5 -51.43 -19.22 -0.14
C PHE A 5 -50.41 -18.20 -0.69
N LEU A 6 -50.88 -17.17 -1.42
CA LEU A 6 -50.02 -16.07 -1.89
C LEU A 6 -49.45 -15.24 -0.75
N ILE A 7 -50.24 -14.93 0.26
CA ILE A 7 -49.80 -14.16 1.44
C ILE A 7 -48.79 -14.97 2.26
N ALA A 8 -49.05 -16.28 2.45
CA ALA A 8 -48.10 -17.17 3.15
C ALA A 8 -46.77 -17.32 2.41
N ALA A 9 -46.79 -17.38 1.06
CA ALA A 9 -45.56 -17.44 0.24
C ALA A 9 -44.73 -16.15 0.33
N ILE A 10 -45.38 -14.98 0.35
CA ILE A 10 -44.69 -13.68 0.50
C ILE A 10 -44.09 -13.54 1.91
N MET A 11 -44.74 -13.98 2.96
CA MET A 11 -44.15 -13.97 4.30
C MET A 11 -42.96 -14.91 4.45
N MET A 12 -42.93 -16.04 3.78
CA MET A 12 -41.82 -17.01 3.87
C MET A 12 -40.53 -16.50 3.21
N VAL A 13 -40.65 -15.66 2.19
CA VAL A 13 -39.48 -15.05 1.51
C VAL A 13 -38.79 -13.98 2.38
N SER A 14 -39.53 -13.34 3.30
CA SER A 14 -38.97 -12.27 4.16
C SER A 14 -38.05 -12.77 5.27
N PHE A 15 -38.00 -14.07 5.56
CA PHE A 15 -37.12 -14.63 6.59
C PHE A 15 -35.68 -14.98 6.12
N PHE A 16 -35.41 -14.89 4.84
CA PHE A 16 -34.04 -15.13 4.31
C PHE A 16 -33.29 -13.82 4.10
N SER A 17 -33.27 -12.93 5.09
CA SER A 17 -32.30 -11.81 5.09
C SER A 17 -30.92 -12.36 5.47
N ILE A 18 -30.14 -12.79 4.49
CA ILE A 18 -28.74 -13.11 4.69
C ILE A 18 -28.03 -11.78 4.98
N PRO A 19 -27.43 -11.58 6.18
CA PRO A 19 -26.64 -10.38 6.42
C PRO A 19 -25.46 -10.38 5.44
N ALA A 20 -25.45 -9.48 4.47
CA ALA A 20 -24.31 -9.22 3.63
C ALA A 20 -23.20 -8.66 4.53
N LYS A 21 -22.25 -9.49 4.93
CA LYS A 21 -21.02 -9.01 5.56
C LYS A 21 -20.23 -8.26 4.49
N ALA A 22 -20.31 -6.94 4.52
CA ALA A 22 -19.39 -6.10 3.77
C ALA A 22 -17.98 -6.41 4.32
N GLN A 23 -17.19 -7.20 3.59
CA GLN A 23 -15.79 -7.38 3.87
C GLN A 23 -15.11 -6.06 3.49
N LEU A 24 -14.80 -5.24 4.50
CA LEU A 24 -13.86 -4.15 4.35
C LEU A 24 -12.49 -4.77 4.04
N ASN A 25 -12.17 -4.85 2.76
CA ASN A 25 -10.85 -5.26 2.32
C ASN A 25 -9.90 -4.06 2.54
N VAL A 26 -9.33 -3.98 3.75
CA VAL A 26 -8.33 -2.96 4.07
C VAL A 26 -7.04 -3.39 3.37
N ASN A 27 -6.82 -2.84 2.19
CA ASN A 27 -5.57 -3.03 1.47
C ASN A 27 -4.50 -2.15 2.11
N VAL A 28 -3.52 -2.78 2.77
CA VAL A 28 -2.41 -2.09 3.45
C VAL A 28 -1.12 -2.42 2.70
N ASN A 29 -0.38 -1.38 2.27
CA ASN A 29 0.90 -1.58 1.58
C ASN A 29 2.06 -0.76 2.17
N ILE A 30 2.03 -0.48 3.48
CA ILE A 30 3.05 0.31 4.18
C ILE A 30 4.46 -0.18 3.86
N GLY A 31 4.71 -1.48 3.91
CA GLY A 31 6.03 -2.08 3.65
C GLY A 31 6.57 -1.88 2.23
N SER A 32 5.72 -1.51 1.27
CA SER A 32 6.10 -1.21 -0.12
C SER A 32 6.36 0.27 -0.35
N GLN A 33 5.97 1.14 0.58
CA GLN A 33 6.17 2.58 0.45
C GLN A 33 7.66 2.93 0.59
N PRO A 34 8.17 3.90 -0.19
CA PRO A 34 9.54 4.37 -0.05
C PRO A 34 9.73 5.25 1.19
N LEU A 35 10.94 5.29 1.72
CA LEU A 35 11.29 6.12 2.89
C LEU A 35 11.05 7.62 2.68
N TRP A 36 11.09 8.09 1.45
CA TRP A 36 10.79 9.48 1.09
C TRP A 36 9.29 9.76 0.91
N GLY A 37 8.43 8.75 1.04
CA GLY A 37 6.97 8.92 1.00
C GLY A 37 6.46 9.71 2.21
N PRO A 38 5.31 10.39 2.10
CA PRO A 38 4.70 11.11 3.22
C PRO A 38 4.11 10.15 4.25
N VAL A 39 4.08 10.59 5.50
CA VAL A 39 3.41 9.87 6.60
C VAL A 39 1.88 10.00 6.53
N GLY A 40 1.16 9.15 7.27
CA GLY A 40 -0.29 9.26 7.44
C GLY A 40 -1.12 8.36 6.52
N TYR A 41 -0.46 7.54 5.68
CA TYR A 41 -1.15 6.68 4.72
C TYR A 41 -0.79 5.21 4.95
N ASP A 42 -1.82 4.37 5.12
CA ASP A 42 -1.66 2.92 5.26
C ASP A 42 -1.63 2.22 3.90
N HIS A 43 -2.20 2.86 2.88
CA HIS A 43 -2.18 2.41 1.50
C HIS A 43 -1.88 3.55 0.54
N VAL A 44 -0.99 3.30 -0.43
CA VAL A 44 -0.65 4.23 -1.50
C VAL A 44 -0.45 3.47 -2.81
N ASP A 45 -1.22 3.81 -3.83
CA ASP A 45 -0.98 3.31 -5.18
C ASP A 45 0.05 4.17 -5.92
N TYR A 46 -0.14 5.49 -5.89
CA TYR A 46 0.73 6.43 -6.58
C TYR A 46 1.07 7.64 -5.71
N TYR A 47 2.27 8.15 -5.91
CA TYR A 47 2.63 9.52 -5.55
C TYR A 47 2.71 10.37 -6.81
N TYR A 48 2.05 11.50 -6.84
CA TYR A 48 2.32 12.54 -7.82
C TYR A 48 3.38 13.49 -7.27
N LEU A 49 4.39 13.80 -8.08
CA LEU A 49 5.55 14.64 -7.76
C LEU A 49 5.41 15.97 -8.51
N PRO A 50 4.86 17.03 -7.88
CA PRO A 50 4.55 18.28 -8.58
C PRO A 50 5.75 18.96 -9.23
N ASP A 51 6.94 18.91 -8.57
CA ASP A 51 8.14 19.58 -9.04
C ASP A 51 8.67 19.02 -10.36
N VAL A 52 8.53 17.72 -10.55
CA VAL A 52 9.04 16.99 -11.73
C VAL A 52 7.92 16.50 -12.63
N GLU A 53 6.66 16.85 -12.31
CA GLU A 53 5.47 16.50 -13.09
C GLU A 53 5.41 15.02 -13.48
N SER A 54 5.72 14.15 -12.52
CA SER A 54 5.82 12.70 -12.70
C SER A 54 5.06 11.98 -11.61
N TYR A 55 4.71 10.71 -11.85
CA TYR A 55 4.13 9.84 -10.83
C TYR A 55 5.16 8.79 -10.40
N TYR A 56 4.95 8.24 -9.22
CA TYR A 56 5.65 7.06 -8.74
C TYR A 56 4.62 5.99 -8.38
N TYR A 57 4.67 4.85 -9.05
CA TYR A 57 3.80 3.70 -8.81
C TYR A 57 4.40 2.81 -7.73
N VAL A 58 3.82 2.85 -6.54
CA VAL A 58 4.37 2.22 -5.33
C VAL A 58 4.46 0.69 -5.45
N PRO A 59 3.43 -0.05 -5.95
CA PRO A 59 3.49 -1.50 -6.03
C PRO A 59 4.64 -2.03 -6.89
N GLN A 60 4.97 -1.37 -7.99
CA GLN A 60 6.05 -1.79 -8.90
C GLN A 60 7.33 -0.99 -8.72
N ARG A 61 7.33 0.02 -7.84
CA ARG A 61 8.48 0.91 -7.60
C ARG A 61 8.99 1.60 -8.85
N GLN A 62 8.07 2.04 -9.71
CA GLN A 62 8.40 2.67 -10.98
C GLN A 62 7.93 4.12 -11.02
N PHE A 63 8.75 4.97 -11.64
CA PHE A 63 8.33 6.30 -12.05
C PHE A 63 7.53 6.21 -13.34
N VAL A 64 6.48 7.02 -13.43
CA VAL A 64 5.61 7.13 -14.60
C VAL A 64 5.60 8.58 -15.04
N TYR A 65 6.08 8.86 -16.24
CA TYR A 65 6.20 10.21 -16.76
C TYR A 65 5.92 10.29 -18.26
N LEU A 66 5.55 11.47 -18.71
CA LEU A 66 5.29 11.72 -20.12
C LEU A 66 6.61 12.07 -20.84
N ASN A 67 6.90 11.34 -21.91
CA ASN A 67 8.00 11.61 -22.84
C ASN A 67 7.45 11.81 -24.24
N GLY A 68 7.40 13.09 -24.69
CA GLY A 68 6.61 13.42 -25.88
C GLY A 68 5.12 13.18 -25.63
N ASN A 69 4.54 12.24 -26.37
CA ASN A 69 3.13 11.85 -26.24
C ASN A 69 2.95 10.50 -25.50
N ASP A 70 4.03 9.82 -25.15
CA ASP A 70 4.00 8.47 -24.61
C ASP A 70 4.27 8.43 -23.10
N TRP A 71 3.54 7.58 -22.39
CA TRP A 71 3.78 7.30 -20.99
C TRP A 71 4.90 6.26 -20.82
N VAL A 72 5.95 6.65 -20.12
CA VAL A 72 7.11 5.81 -19.83
C VAL A 72 7.04 5.33 -18.39
N PHE A 73 7.25 4.02 -18.19
CA PHE A 73 7.41 3.38 -16.88
C PHE A 73 8.88 3.00 -16.70
N ALA A 74 9.55 3.58 -15.72
CA ALA A 74 11.00 3.39 -15.53
C ALA A 74 11.40 3.34 -14.05
N ASN A 75 12.56 2.75 -13.77
CA ASN A 75 13.10 2.66 -12.40
C ASN A 75 13.72 3.99 -11.92
N SER A 76 13.88 4.97 -12.80
CA SER A 76 14.45 6.29 -12.51
C SER A 76 13.65 7.40 -13.18
N LEU A 77 13.77 8.62 -12.64
CA LEU A 77 13.29 9.82 -13.30
C LEU A 77 14.06 10.08 -14.60
N PRO A 78 13.48 10.87 -15.54
CA PRO A 78 14.21 11.33 -16.73
C PRO A 78 15.53 12.02 -16.34
N ALA A 79 16.55 11.91 -17.18
CA ALA A 79 17.88 12.47 -16.91
C ALA A 79 17.88 13.95 -16.51
N ARG A 80 16.97 14.76 -17.08
CA ARG A 80 16.78 16.17 -16.70
C ARG A 80 16.41 16.39 -15.23
N TYR A 81 15.90 15.35 -14.55
CA TYR A 81 15.55 15.35 -13.13
C TYR A 81 16.44 14.40 -12.31
N GLY A 82 17.57 13.97 -12.83
CA GLY A 82 18.47 13.01 -12.17
C GLY A 82 18.94 13.46 -10.78
N ASN A 83 19.05 14.76 -10.57
CA ASN A 83 19.46 15.37 -9.29
C ASN A 83 18.26 15.79 -8.41
N TYR A 84 17.04 15.41 -8.76
CA TYR A 84 15.88 15.78 -7.96
C TYR A 84 15.87 15.02 -6.62
N ASP A 85 15.78 15.79 -5.53
CA ASP A 85 15.75 15.23 -4.17
C ASP A 85 14.32 14.81 -3.78
N LEU A 86 14.07 13.50 -3.87
CA LEU A 86 12.80 12.91 -3.49
C LEU A 86 12.45 13.08 -1.99
N TYR A 87 13.45 13.27 -1.12
CA TYR A 87 13.21 13.44 0.31
C TYR A 87 12.66 14.82 0.65
N ASN A 88 13.04 15.84 -0.10
CA ASN A 88 12.61 17.22 0.13
C ASN A 88 11.42 17.66 -0.72
N GLY A 89 11.18 17.04 -1.87
CA GLY A 89 10.06 17.41 -2.73
C GLY A 89 8.70 17.00 -2.14
N TYR A 90 7.64 17.72 -2.48
CA TYR A 90 6.27 17.39 -2.06
C TYR A 90 5.70 16.21 -2.86
N LYS A 91 4.98 15.33 -2.19
CA LYS A 91 4.30 14.17 -2.78
C LYS A 91 2.81 14.23 -2.50
N VAL A 92 2.00 14.08 -3.53
CA VAL A 92 0.54 13.95 -3.41
C VAL A 92 0.17 12.49 -3.55
N VAL A 93 -0.52 11.93 -2.56
CA VAL A 93 -1.02 10.56 -2.62
C VAL A 93 -2.25 10.49 -3.51
N ILE A 94 -2.25 9.52 -4.43
CA ILE A 94 -3.37 9.26 -5.35
C ILE A 94 -3.65 7.76 -5.38
N ASN A 95 -4.81 7.35 -4.89
CA ASN A 95 -5.27 5.96 -4.84
C ASN A 95 -6.37 5.72 -5.89
N SER A 96 -6.06 6.06 -7.14
CA SER A 96 -6.95 5.79 -8.28
C SER A 96 -6.22 5.00 -9.35
N PRO A 97 -6.91 4.16 -10.12
CA PRO A 97 -6.29 3.40 -11.19
C PRO A 97 -5.79 4.35 -12.28
N ARG A 98 -4.54 4.17 -12.70
CA ARG A 98 -3.89 4.90 -13.81
C ARG A 98 -4.08 6.43 -13.75
N PRO A 99 -3.71 7.11 -12.62
CA PRO A 99 -3.96 8.54 -12.45
C PRO A 99 -3.23 9.39 -13.49
N TYR A 100 -2.14 8.90 -14.06
CA TYR A 100 -1.39 9.57 -15.11
C TYR A 100 -2.23 9.91 -16.35
N LEU A 101 -3.36 9.22 -16.58
CA LEU A 101 -4.30 9.59 -17.66
C LEU A 101 -4.99 10.93 -17.39
N ASN A 102 -5.04 11.38 -16.13
CA ASN A 102 -5.57 12.69 -15.71
C ASN A 102 -4.49 13.76 -15.53
N PHE A 103 -3.29 13.52 -16.07
CA PHE A 103 -2.10 14.36 -15.86
C PHE A 103 -2.33 15.86 -16.01
N ARG A 104 -3.07 16.29 -17.03
CA ARG A 104 -3.35 17.73 -17.26
C ARG A 104 -4.11 18.35 -16.09
N SER A 105 -5.09 17.64 -15.55
CA SER A 105 -5.85 18.06 -14.38
C SER A 105 -4.99 18.06 -13.12
N ASP A 106 -4.21 17.01 -12.91
CA ASP A 106 -3.33 16.87 -11.74
C ASP A 106 -2.24 17.95 -11.72
N LYS A 107 -1.64 18.25 -12.87
CA LYS A 107 -0.66 19.32 -13.03
C LYS A 107 -1.19 20.68 -12.58
N ILE A 108 -2.42 21.01 -12.94
CA ILE A 108 -3.07 22.26 -12.54
C ILE A 108 -3.46 22.22 -11.06
N LYS A 109 -4.12 21.16 -10.64
CA LYS A 109 -4.66 20.98 -9.29
C LYS A 109 -3.57 21.04 -8.21
N TYR A 110 -2.42 20.42 -8.51
CA TYR A 110 -1.32 20.26 -7.56
C TYR A 110 -0.16 21.23 -7.79
N ALA A 111 -0.28 22.18 -8.75
CA ALA A 111 0.73 23.20 -9.01
C ALA A 111 1.11 24.00 -7.75
N LYS A 112 0.15 24.23 -6.83
CA LYS A 112 0.36 24.95 -5.56
C LYS A 112 1.36 24.27 -4.62
N TYR A 113 1.68 23.02 -4.83
CA TYR A 113 2.66 22.27 -4.01
C TYR A 113 4.07 22.27 -4.59
N LYS A 114 4.29 22.87 -5.78
CA LYS A 114 5.65 23.01 -6.33
C LYS A 114 6.53 23.84 -5.41
N GLY A 115 7.74 23.36 -5.17
CA GLY A 115 8.72 24.00 -4.29
C GLY A 115 8.41 23.88 -2.80
N ASN A 116 7.31 23.25 -2.40
CA ASN A 116 6.99 23.03 -0.98
C ASN A 116 7.86 21.89 -0.43
N LYS A 117 8.62 22.19 0.64
CA LYS A 117 9.53 21.23 1.29
C LYS A 117 9.09 20.84 2.71
N ASN A 118 7.92 21.30 3.16
CA ASN A 118 7.45 21.12 4.54
C ASN A 118 6.61 19.85 4.73
N GLN A 119 6.96 18.75 4.09
CA GLN A 119 6.23 17.50 4.24
C GLN A 119 7.00 16.52 5.15
N ILE A 120 6.32 16.04 6.19
CA ILE A 120 6.88 14.99 7.05
C ILE A 120 6.90 13.69 6.26
N ILE A 121 8.07 13.06 6.22
CA ILE A 121 8.29 11.84 5.44
C ILE A 121 8.49 10.62 6.35
N ILE A 122 8.30 9.44 5.78
CA ILE A 122 8.38 8.16 6.49
C ILE A 122 9.73 7.96 7.17
N ARG A 123 10.85 8.30 6.51
CA ARG A 123 12.20 8.17 7.08
C ARG A 123 12.35 8.83 8.45
N ASP A 124 11.74 9.98 8.62
CA ASP A 124 11.90 10.81 9.81
C ASP A 124 10.79 10.56 10.86
N SER A 125 9.87 9.62 10.57
CA SER A 125 8.77 9.26 11.45
C SER A 125 9.23 8.34 12.58
N ARG A 126 8.66 8.57 13.77
CA ARG A 126 8.80 7.67 14.93
C ARG A 126 7.63 6.72 15.11
N ASP A 127 6.67 6.71 14.17
CA ASP A 127 5.55 5.79 14.20
C ASP A 127 6.04 4.38 13.85
N SER A 128 5.86 3.45 14.78
CA SER A 128 6.34 2.06 14.68
C SER A 128 5.78 1.30 13.46
N LYS A 129 4.64 1.73 12.91
CA LYS A 129 4.08 1.11 11.70
C LYS A 129 5.00 1.21 10.48
N TYR A 130 5.89 2.22 10.44
CA TYR A 130 6.86 2.41 9.35
C TYR A 130 8.18 1.65 9.54
N TYR A 131 8.43 1.08 10.73
CA TYR A 131 9.68 0.35 11.01
C TYR A 131 9.84 -0.93 10.21
N VAL A 132 8.77 -1.41 9.58
CA VAL A 132 8.79 -2.55 8.64
C VAL A 132 9.42 -2.21 7.30
N ILE A 133 9.54 -0.92 6.96
CA ILE A 133 10.10 -0.47 5.70
C ILE A 133 11.61 -0.68 5.72
N LYS A 134 12.11 -1.37 4.71
CA LYS A 134 13.55 -1.64 4.60
C LYS A 134 14.36 -0.35 4.57
N GLY A 135 15.35 -0.26 5.48
CA GLY A 135 16.23 0.90 5.58
C GLY A 135 15.71 2.04 6.46
N HIS A 136 14.55 1.85 7.13
CA HIS A 136 14.08 2.82 8.12
C HIS A 136 15.09 2.95 9.28
N PRO A 137 15.46 4.18 9.74
CA PRO A 137 16.46 4.37 10.80
C PRO A 137 16.15 3.63 12.11
N HIS A 138 14.87 3.48 12.44
CA HIS A 138 14.38 2.71 13.59
C HIS A 138 13.90 1.32 13.19
N GLY A 139 14.32 0.82 12.02
CA GLY A 139 13.83 -0.42 11.44
C GLY A 139 14.08 -1.63 12.31
N ILE A 140 13.11 -2.54 12.31
CA ILE A 140 13.21 -3.82 13.00
C ILE A 140 14.11 -4.74 12.17
N PRO A 141 15.10 -5.42 12.79
CA PRO A 141 15.91 -6.41 12.08
C PRO A 141 15.02 -7.43 11.36
N PRO A 142 15.38 -7.88 10.13
CA PRO A 142 14.52 -8.74 9.29
C PRO A 142 13.96 -9.98 9.98
N GLY A 143 14.71 -10.57 10.92
CA GLY A 143 14.27 -11.74 11.70
C GLY A 143 13.17 -11.44 12.72
N GLN A 144 13.08 -10.21 13.23
CA GLN A 144 12.07 -9.79 14.19
C GLN A 144 10.81 -9.27 13.51
N ALA A 145 10.92 -8.66 12.36
CA ALA A 145 9.79 -8.19 11.57
C ALA A 145 8.80 -9.32 11.27
N LYS A 146 9.29 -10.52 10.99
CA LYS A 146 8.48 -11.73 10.75
C LYS A 146 7.68 -12.17 11.97
N LYS A 147 8.22 -11.97 13.20
CA LYS A 147 7.52 -12.31 14.46
C LYS A 147 6.41 -11.31 14.80
N ILE A 148 6.58 -10.06 14.47
CA ILE A 148 5.66 -8.97 14.85
C ILE A 148 4.50 -8.88 13.85
N TYR A 149 4.77 -9.06 12.55
CA TYR A 149 3.80 -8.90 11.48
C TYR A 149 3.38 -10.20 10.80
N GLY A 150 4.05 -11.33 11.12
CA GLY A 150 3.77 -12.66 10.56
C GLY A 150 2.68 -13.45 11.28
N LYS A 151 1.77 -12.81 12.01
CA LYS A 151 0.65 -13.51 12.67
C LYS A 151 -0.49 -13.77 11.69
N GLY A 152 -0.27 -14.75 10.80
CA GLY A 152 -1.28 -15.18 9.83
C GLY A 152 -0.86 -16.44 9.08
N ASN A 153 -0.58 -17.54 9.80
CA ASN A 153 -0.94 -18.90 9.39
C ASN A 153 -0.50 -19.90 10.47
N ASN A 154 -1.48 -20.43 11.20
CA ASN A 154 -1.30 -21.53 12.14
C ASN A 154 -1.05 -22.82 11.33
N GLY A 155 0.18 -23.08 10.95
CA GLY A 155 0.63 -24.38 10.45
C GLY A 155 0.89 -25.31 11.62
N ASN A 156 -0.03 -26.25 11.86
CA ASN A 156 0.01 -27.31 12.84
C ASN A 156 1.11 -28.32 12.44
N GLY A 157 2.35 -28.07 12.85
CA GLY A 157 3.49 -28.98 12.69
C GLY A 157 3.63 -29.87 13.91
N LYS A 158 3.04 -31.08 13.88
CA LYS A 158 3.34 -32.15 14.82
C LYS A 158 4.79 -32.63 14.58
N GLY A 159 5.73 -32.17 15.38
CA GLY A 159 7.08 -32.71 15.45
C GLY A 159 7.10 -33.99 16.31
N HIS A 160 7.17 -35.17 15.69
CA HIS A 160 7.54 -36.41 16.34
C HIS A 160 9.06 -36.39 16.55
N GLY A 161 9.50 -36.10 17.76
CA GLY A 161 10.86 -36.29 18.19
C GLY A 161 11.04 -37.73 18.75
N ASN A 162 11.65 -38.63 17.98
CA ASN A 162 12.03 -39.97 18.43
C ASN A 162 13.51 -39.93 18.84
N GLY A 163 13.77 -39.66 20.11
CA GLY A 163 15.11 -39.74 20.70
C GLY A 163 15.45 -41.18 21.10
N LYS A 164 16.29 -41.88 20.32
CA LYS A 164 16.96 -43.11 20.76
C LYS A 164 18.31 -42.76 21.40
N GLY A 165 18.40 -42.94 22.71
CA GLY A 165 19.66 -42.96 23.43
C GLY A 165 20.56 -44.11 22.97
N LYS A 166 21.85 -43.83 22.80
CA LYS A 166 22.91 -44.86 22.71
C LYS A 166 23.71 -44.85 23.99
N HIS A 167 23.66 -46.03 24.64
CA HIS A 167 24.52 -46.47 25.71
C HIS A 167 25.93 -46.67 25.16
N TRP A 168 26.94 -46.24 25.89
CA TRP A 168 28.34 -46.62 25.69
C TRP A 168 28.81 -47.42 26.90
N GLU A 169 29.21 -48.62 26.64
CA GLU A 169 30.15 -49.40 27.48
C GLU A 169 31.57 -49.02 27.11
#